data_cf3f2275b4b262f15dbf8d4723675c0f
#
_entry.id   cf3f2275b4b262f15dbf8d4723675c0f
#
_cell.length_a   1.000
_cell.length_b   1.000
_cell.length_c   1.000
_cell.angle_alpha   90.00
_cell.angle_beta   90.00
_cell.angle_gamma   90.00
#
_symmetry.space_group_name_H-M   'P 1'
#
loop_
_entity.id
_entity.type
_entity.pdbx_description
1 polymer ?
#
loop_
_entity_poly.entity_id
_entity_poly.type
_entity_poly.pdbx_seq_one_letter_code
_entity_poly.pdbx_strand_id
1 'polypeptide(L)'
;MSFFIRSLPRLPKTYNRSVFLQSINKRAFHQSIANMGVHNIANATEFKSALADNQVVVLDAFATWCGPCKAIAPRVVKLSEDYPAAHFIKIDVDELPEVSQQLGIRAMPTFIIFKGNEKVAEVVGANPVALENAIKQAVEGVEPKA
;
A
#
# COMPACT_ATOMS: atom_id res chain seq x y z
N MET A 1 -42.04 38.32 -27.00
CA MET A 1 -40.97 37.38 -26.67
C MET A 1 -40.49 37.70 -25.27
N SER A 2 -40.94 36.93 -24.26
CA SER A 2 -40.58 37.15 -22.85
C SER A 2 -39.42 36.25 -22.47
N PHE A 3 -38.29 36.82 -22.13
CA PHE A 3 -37.15 36.09 -21.59
C PHE A 3 -37.36 35.82 -20.08
N PHE A 4 -37.59 34.55 -19.71
CA PHE A 4 -37.59 34.08 -18.34
C PHE A 4 -36.15 33.98 -17.83
N ILE A 5 -35.73 34.97 -17.01
CA ILE A 5 -34.50 34.89 -16.25
C ILE A 5 -34.76 34.00 -15.04
N ARG A 6 -34.29 32.73 -15.10
CA ARG A 6 -34.28 31.82 -13.94
C ARG A 6 -33.26 32.33 -12.92
N SER A 7 -33.76 32.81 -11.78
CA SER A 7 -32.92 33.21 -10.66
C SER A 7 -32.21 31.99 -10.05
N LEU A 8 -30.90 32.04 -10.01
CA LEU A 8 -30.07 31.04 -9.31
C LEU A 8 -30.26 31.15 -7.80
N PRO A 9 -30.35 30.04 -7.06
CA PRO A 9 -30.45 30.08 -5.60
C PRO A 9 -29.17 30.67 -4.99
N ARG A 10 -29.34 31.67 -4.10
CA ARG A 10 -28.24 32.25 -3.33
C ARG A 10 -27.70 31.22 -2.35
N LEU A 11 -26.41 30.90 -2.44
CA LEU A 11 -25.69 30.09 -1.47
C LEU A 11 -25.66 30.76 -0.09
N PRO A 12 -25.80 29.99 1.01
CA PRO A 12 -25.76 30.54 2.36
C PRO A 12 -24.38 31.13 2.68
N LYS A 13 -24.38 32.36 3.22
CA LYS A 13 -23.18 33.18 3.55
C LYS A 13 -22.34 32.66 4.73
N THR A 14 -22.57 31.45 5.25
CA THR A 14 -21.89 30.91 6.43
C THR A 14 -21.17 29.59 6.17
N TYR A 15 -20.48 29.48 5.03
CA TYR A 15 -19.59 28.33 4.82
C TYR A 15 -18.21 28.62 5.45
N ASN A 16 -18.00 28.10 6.65
CA ASN A 16 -16.74 28.27 7.36
C ASN A 16 -15.64 27.38 6.74
N ARG A 17 -14.88 27.98 5.81
CA ARG A 17 -13.81 27.37 5.04
C ARG A 17 -12.70 26.74 5.92
N SER A 18 -12.51 27.27 7.15
CA SER A 18 -11.47 26.81 8.06
C SER A 18 -11.78 25.44 8.69
N VAL A 19 -13.06 25.16 8.99
CA VAL A 19 -13.48 23.88 9.60
C VAL A 19 -13.38 22.73 8.58
N PHE A 20 -13.68 23.00 7.30
CA PHE A 20 -13.58 22.01 6.25
C PHE A 20 -12.12 21.61 5.97
N LEU A 21 -11.21 22.57 5.93
CA LEU A 21 -9.77 22.33 5.74
C LEU A 21 -9.14 21.57 6.93
N GLN A 22 -9.59 21.83 8.17
CA GLN A 22 -9.14 21.10 9.36
C GLN A 22 -9.62 19.66 9.39
N SER A 23 -10.82 19.37 8.88
CA SER A 23 -11.35 17.99 8.85
C SER A 23 -10.65 17.13 7.79
N ILE A 24 -10.29 17.70 6.63
CA ILE A 24 -9.53 17.02 5.57
C ILE A 24 -8.12 16.70 6.08
N ASN A 25 -7.46 17.65 6.73
CA ASN A 25 -6.07 17.47 7.19
C ASN A 25 -5.94 16.42 8.30
N LYS A 26 -6.92 16.31 9.20
CA LYS A 26 -6.93 15.26 10.24
C LYS A 26 -7.12 13.85 9.67
N ARG A 27 -7.99 13.68 8.66
CA ARG A 27 -8.19 12.37 8.00
C ARG A 27 -6.98 11.97 7.16
N ALA A 28 -6.39 12.89 6.40
CA ALA A 28 -5.17 12.67 5.62
C ALA A 28 -3.99 12.28 6.51
N PHE A 29 -3.78 12.96 7.64
CA PHE A 29 -2.71 12.67 8.58
C PHE A 29 -2.89 11.30 9.27
N HIS A 30 -4.11 10.92 9.65
CA HIS A 30 -4.40 9.62 10.26
C HIS A 30 -4.22 8.46 9.29
N GLN A 31 -4.53 8.66 8.02
CA GLN A 31 -4.40 7.65 6.96
C GLN A 31 -2.95 7.45 6.52
N SER A 32 -2.11 8.50 6.56
CA SER A 32 -0.68 8.39 6.26
C SER A 32 0.08 7.58 7.32
N ILE A 33 -0.28 7.71 8.60
CA ILE A 33 0.30 6.92 9.70
C ILE A 33 -0.13 5.44 9.60
N ALA A 34 -1.35 5.15 9.15
CA ALA A 34 -1.86 3.79 9.00
C ALA A 34 -1.14 3.00 7.89
N ASN A 35 -0.48 3.68 6.95
CA ASN A 35 0.30 3.05 5.87
C ASN A 35 1.80 2.94 6.17
N MET A 36 2.28 3.47 7.29
CA MET A 36 3.68 3.34 7.68
C MET A 36 3.92 1.99 8.36
N GLY A 37 4.97 1.30 7.93
CA GLY A 37 5.35 0.01 8.47
C GLY A 37 4.93 -1.18 7.60
N VAL A 38 5.26 -2.37 8.06
CA VAL A 38 4.97 -3.64 7.39
C VAL A 38 3.84 -4.35 8.13
N HIS A 39 2.69 -4.53 7.46
CA HIS A 39 1.49 -5.12 8.05
C HIS A 39 1.47 -6.64 7.89
N ASN A 40 1.22 -7.37 8.97
CA ASN A 40 1.05 -8.82 8.92
C ASN A 40 -0.35 -9.15 8.40
N ILE A 41 -0.42 -10.04 7.41
CA ILE A 41 -1.67 -10.55 6.84
C ILE A 41 -1.93 -11.93 7.44
N ALA A 42 -3.08 -12.09 8.10
CA ALA A 42 -3.45 -13.30 8.80
C ALA A 42 -4.35 -14.24 7.98
N ASN A 43 -4.97 -13.76 6.89
CA ASN A 43 -5.88 -14.55 6.07
C ASN A 43 -5.99 -14.04 4.62
N ALA A 44 -6.52 -14.90 3.74
CA ALA A 44 -6.68 -14.58 2.32
C ALA A 44 -7.63 -13.40 2.04
N THR A 45 -8.57 -13.12 2.93
CA THR A 45 -9.49 -11.98 2.79
C THR A 45 -8.75 -10.66 3.01
N GLU A 46 -7.92 -10.58 4.06
CA GLU A 46 -7.06 -9.41 4.31
C GLU A 46 -6.09 -9.17 3.16
N PHE A 47 -5.50 -10.23 2.60
CA PHE A 47 -4.64 -10.13 1.44
C PHE A 47 -5.37 -9.48 0.25
N LYS A 48 -6.57 -9.97 -0.08
CA LYS A 48 -7.39 -9.40 -1.17
C LYS A 48 -7.77 -7.95 -0.91
N SER A 49 -8.15 -7.61 0.33
CA SER A 49 -8.47 -6.24 0.72
C SER A 49 -7.25 -5.33 0.59
N ALA A 50 -6.07 -5.77 1.04
CA ALA A 50 -4.84 -5.00 0.90
C ALA A 50 -4.51 -4.66 -0.56
N LEU A 51 -4.73 -5.61 -1.48
CA LEU A 51 -4.56 -5.37 -2.92
C LEU A 51 -5.62 -4.42 -3.47
N ALA A 52 -6.89 -4.55 -3.07
CA ALA A 52 -7.98 -3.72 -3.58
C ALA A 52 -7.90 -2.26 -3.11
N ASP A 53 -7.44 -2.05 -1.88
CA ASP A 53 -7.44 -0.73 -1.23
C ASP A 53 -6.19 0.11 -1.54
N ASN A 54 -5.15 -0.48 -2.14
CA ASN A 54 -3.87 0.19 -2.37
C ASN A 54 -3.42 0.09 -3.82
N GLN A 55 -2.93 1.20 -4.37
CA GLN A 55 -2.42 1.25 -5.74
C GLN A 55 -1.13 0.45 -5.93
N VAL A 56 -0.23 0.52 -4.95
CA VAL A 56 1.01 -0.25 -4.93
C VAL A 56 1.09 -1.04 -3.64
N VAL A 57 1.30 -2.34 -3.74
CA VAL A 57 1.47 -3.25 -2.61
C VAL A 57 2.79 -3.99 -2.77
N VAL A 58 3.60 -3.99 -1.71
CA VAL A 58 4.85 -4.76 -1.61
C VAL A 58 4.61 -5.89 -0.62
N LEU A 59 4.55 -7.11 -1.14
CA LEU A 59 4.38 -8.32 -0.35
C LEU A 59 5.74 -8.93 -0.03
N ASP A 60 6.01 -9.18 1.26
CA ASP A 60 7.12 -9.99 1.78
C ASP A 60 6.60 -11.37 2.19
N ALA A 61 6.94 -12.39 1.42
CA ALA A 61 6.65 -13.77 1.76
C ALA A 61 7.83 -14.36 2.53
N PHE A 62 7.60 -14.65 3.79
CA PHE A 62 8.61 -15.13 4.73
C PHE A 62 8.19 -16.44 5.45
N ALA A 63 9.12 -17.04 6.17
CA ALA A 63 8.85 -18.07 7.13
C ALA A 63 9.60 -17.79 8.44
N THR A 64 9.05 -18.22 9.57
CA THR A 64 9.64 -17.97 10.91
C THR A 64 11.03 -18.57 11.09
N TRP A 65 11.33 -19.68 10.42
CA TRP A 65 12.63 -20.40 10.45
C TRP A 65 13.64 -19.84 9.43
N CYS A 66 13.24 -18.91 8.56
CA CYS A 66 14.07 -18.39 7.46
C CYS A 66 15.08 -17.35 7.97
N GLY A 67 16.35 -17.71 8.01
CA GLY A 67 17.45 -16.82 8.41
C GLY A 67 17.60 -15.58 7.52
N PRO A 68 17.68 -15.72 6.17
CA PRO A 68 17.75 -14.58 5.26
C PRO A 68 16.57 -13.62 5.36
N CYS A 69 15.36 -14.11 5.68
CA CYS A 69 14.19 -13.26 5.91
C CYS A 69 14.40 -12.35 7.12
N LYS A 70 14.93 -12.89 8.21
CA LYS A 70 15.25 -12.12 9.42
C LYS A 70 16.33 -11.07 9.16
N ALA A 71 17.34 -11.42 8.34
CA ALA A 71 18.43 -10.52 8.02
C ALA A 71 17.97 -9.29 7.19
N ILE A 72 17.03 -9.46 6.25
CA ILE A 72 16.54 -8.35 5.41
C ILE A 72 15.39 -7.55 6.06
N ALA A 73 14.72 -8.09 7.05
CA ALA A 73 13.53 -7.47 7.67
C ALA A 73 13.74 -6.00 8.11
N PRO A 74 14.86 -5.60 8.75
CA PRO A 74 15.09 -4.19 9.09
C PRO A 74 15.14 -3.27 7.85
N ARG A 75 15.65 -3.78 6.71
CA ARG A 75 15.69 -3.03 5.46
C ARG A 75 14.30 -2.88 4.85
N VAL A 76 13.46 -3.91 4.95
CA VAL A 76 12.06 -3.85 4.48
C VAL A 76 11.27 -2.81 5.27
N VAL A 77 11.44 -2.76 6.60
CA VAL A 77 10.84 -1.71 7.44
C VAL A 77 11.30 -0.33 7.00
N LYS A 78 12.62 -0.14 6.78
CA LYS A 78 13.14 1.13 6.30
C LYS A 78 12.57 1.54 4.94
N LEU A 79 12.44 0.60 4.00
CA LEU A 79 11.82 0.87 2.70
C LEU A 79 10.35 1.25 2.84
N SER A 80 9.61 0.69 3.80
CA SER A 80 8.22 1.09 4.05
C SER A 80 8.08 2.53 4.54
N GLU A 81 9.09 3.06 5.22
CA GLU A 81 9.16 4.46 5.64
C GLU A 81 9.58 5.38 4.47
N ASP A 82 10.54 4.92 3.65
CA ASP A 82 11.09 5.70 2.53
C ASP A 82 10.11 5.79 1.34
N TYR A 83 9.18 4.82 1.19
CA TYR A 83 8.22 4.74 0.09
C TYR A 83 6.76 4.73 0.57
N PRO A 84 6.23 5.83 1.11
CA PRO A 84 4.87 5.89 1.67
C PRO A 84 3.75 5.75 0.62
N ALA A 85 4.07 5.82 -0.68
CA ALA A 85 3.15 5.54 -1.76
C ALA A 85 2.86 4.02 -1.94
N ALA A 86 3.71 3.16 -1.35
CA ALA A 86 3.54 1.71 -1.36
C ALA A 86 3.05 1.21 0.00
N HIS A 87 2.11 0.28 -0.02
CA HIS A 87 1.64 -0.42 1.17
C HIS A 87 2.42 -1.73 1.34
N PHE A 88 3.15 -1.85 2.45
CA PHE A 88 3.96 -3.03 2.74
C PHE A 88 3.19 -4.02 3.58
N ILE A 89 3.11 -5.25 3.10
CA ILE A 89 2.48 -6.38 3.78
C ILE A 89 3.43 -7.57 3.84
N LYS A 90 3.22 -8.45 4.82
CA LYS A 90 3.97 -9.70 4.91
C LYS A 90 3.03 -10.86 5.20
N ILE A 91 3.35 -12.02 4.62
CA ILE A 91 2.67 -13.30 4.89
C ILE A 91 3.68 -14.34 5.36
N ASP A 92 3.28 -15.14 6.34
CA ASP A 92 3.98 -16.37 6.65
C ASP A 92 3.47 -17.47 5.70
N VAL A 93 4.37 -18.05 4.92
CA VAL A 93 4.00 -19.06 3.91
C VAL A 93 3.48 -20.36 4.55
N ASP A 94 3.86 -20.63 5.79
CA ASP A 94 3.39 -21.80 6.54
C ASP A 94 1.99 -21.56 7.12
N GLU A 95 1.63 -20.31 7.46
CA GLU A 95 0.29 -19.94 7.94
C GLU A 95 -0.71 -19.75 6.79
N LEU A 96 -0.24 -19.29 5.61
CA LEU A 96 -1.07 -19.02 4.44
C LEU A 96 -0.64 -19.82 3.20
N PRO A 97 -0.66 -21.18 3.26
CA PRO A 97 -0.18 -22.02 2.17
C PRO A 97 -0.99 -21.84 0.87
N GLU A 98 -2.29 -21.55 0.96
CA GLU A 98 -3.13 -21.32 -0.22
C GLU A 98 -2.70 -20.04 -0.99
N VAL A 99 -2.42 -18.97 -0.27
CA VAL A 99 -1.96 -17.70 -0.88
C VAL A 99 -0.57 -17.90 -1.47
N SER A 100 0.35 -18.53 -0.76
CA SER A 100 1.71 -18.79 -1.25
C SER A 100 1.73 -19.67 -2.49
N GLN A 101 0.86 -20.69 -2.56
CA GLN A 101 0.70 -21.53 -3.76
C GLN A 101 0.12 -20.77 -4.94
N GLN A 102 -0.93 -19.97 -4.72
CA GLN A 102 -1.53 -19.12 -5.78
C GLN A 102 -0.52 -18.14 -6.37
N LEU A 103 0.38 -17.61 -5.54
CA LEU A 103 1.44 -16.68 -5.97
C LEU A 103 2.66 -17.39 -6.55
N GLY A 104 2.73 -18.72 -6.47
CA GLY A 104 3.84 -19.51 -6.99
C GLY A 104 5.12 -19.38 -6.16
N ILE A 105 5.04 -19.05 -4.88
CA ILE A 105 6.19 -18.86 -3.99
C ILE A 105 6.85 -20.20 -3.72
N ARG A 106 8.16 -20.31 -4.01
CA ARG A 106 8.96 -21.54 -3.86
C ARG A 106 10.21 -21.36 -3.01
N ALA A 107 10.56 -20.15 -2.69
CA ALA A 107 11.73 -19.80 -1.89
C ALA A 107 11.43 -18.59 -1.01
N MET A 108 12.10 -18.46 0.13
CA MET A 108 11.94 -17.32 1.05
C MET A 108 13.30 -16.64 1.31
N PRO A 109 13.31 -15.29 1.44
CA PRO A 109 12.19 -14.40 1.17
C PRO A 109 11.89 -14.30 -0.33
N THR A 110 10.63 -14.10 -0.68
CA THR A 110 10.19 -13.66 -2.02
C THR A 110 9.37 -12.39 -1.85
N PHE A 111 9.75 -11.36 -2.57
CA PHE A 111 9.03 -10.09 -2.61
C PHE A 111 8.24 -10.00 -3.90
N ILE A 112 6.95 -9.72 -3.82
CA ILE A 112 6.10 -9.52 -4.98
C ILE A 112 5.54 -8.10 -4.91
N ILE A 113 5.70 -7.36 -6.00
CA ILE A 113 5.18 -6.01 -6.11
C ILE A 113 3.95 -6.02 -7.01
N PHE A 114 2.85 -5.47 -6.49
CA PHE A 114 1.61 -5.31 -7.22
C PHE A 114 1.35 -3.84 -7.50
N LYS A 115 0.80 -3.53 -8.68
CA LYS A 115 0.29 -2.21 -9.05
C LYS A 115 -1.10 -2.37 -9.67
N GLY A 116 -2.12 -1.78 -9.06
CA GLY A 116 -3.52 -1.92 -9.51
C GLY A 116 -3.99 -3.39 -9.53
N ASN A 117 -3.66 -4.18 -8.51
CA ASN A 117 -3.93 -5.62 -8.36
C ASN A 117 -3.13 -6.55 -9.31
N GLU A 118 -2.30 -6.02 -10.20
CA GLU A 118 -1.47 -6.82 -11.09
C GLU A 118 -0.05 -6.97 -10.52
N LYS A 119 0.51 -8.18 -10.62
CA LYS A 119 1.91 -8.45 -10.30
C LYS A 119 2.80 -7.81 -11.35
N VAL A 120 3.58 -6.79 -10.95
CA VAL A 120 4.48 -6.04 -11.85
C VAL A 120 5.94 -6.40 -11.67
N ALA A 121 6.33 -6.92 -10.50
CA ALA A 121 7.70 -7.37 -10.25
C ALA A 121 7.75 -8.48 -9.20
N GLU A 122 8.83 -9.25 -9.25
CA GLU A 122 9.18 -10.28 -8.27
C GLU A 122 10.68 -10.27 -8.01
N VAL A 123 11.04 -10.33 -6.73
CA VAL A 123 12.43 -10.44 -6.28
C VAL A 123 12.54 -11.65 -5.36
N VAL A 124 13.28 -12.66 -5.81
CA VAL A 124 13.53 -13.88 -5.02
C VAL A 124 14.84 -13.73 -4.27
N GLY A 125 14.81 -13.99 -2.97
CA GLY A 125 15.97 -13.91 -2.09
C GLY A 125 16.16 -12.53 -1.43
N ALA A 126 17.07 -12.49 -0.46
CA ALA A 126 17.37 -11.31 0.35
C ALA A 126 18.30 -10.32 -0.39
N ASN A 127 17.80 -9.71 -1.47
CA ASN A 127 18.53 -8.71 -2.25
C ASN A 127 17.91 -7.31 -2.07
N PRO A 128 18.44 -6.47 -1.17
CA PRO A 128 17.84 -5.16 -0.86
C PRO A 128 17.91 -4.18 -2.03
N VAL A 129 18.94 -4.26 -2.87
CA VAL A 129 19.11 -3.36 -4.02
C VAL A 129 18.07 -3.66 -5.11
N ALA A 130 17.88 -4.95 -5.44
CA ALA A 130 16.88 -5.37 -6.41
C ALA A 130 15.45 -5.02 -5.92
N LEU A 131 15.19 -5.24 -4.63
CA LEU A 131 13.91 -4.90 -4.01
C LEU A 131 13.63 -3.39 -4.10
N GLU A 132 14.60 -2.56 -3.71
CA GLU A 132 14.43 -1.10 -3.77
C GLU A 132 14.20 -0.60 -5.20
N ASN A 133 14.94 -1.12 -6.18
CA ASN A 133 14.75 -0.76 -7.59
C ASN A 133 13.36 -1.14 -8.11
N ALA A 134 12.87 -2.32 -7.75
CA ALA A 134 11.52 -2.77 -8.13
C ALA A 134 10.44 -1.89 -7.50
N ILE A 135 10.61 -1.48 -6.24
CA ILE A 135 9.69 -0.56 -5.56
C ILE A 135 9.69 0.81 -6.25
N LYS A 136 10.87 1.38 -6.54
CA LYS A 136 11.01 2.67 -7.24
C LYS A 136 10.23 2.70 -8.54
N GLN A 137 10.38 1.67 -9.36
CA GLN A 137 9.67 1.55 -10.63
C GLN A 137 8.15 1.44 -10.44
N ALA A 138 7.70 0.70 -9.43
CA ALA A 138 6.27 0.52 -9.17
C ALA A 138 5.58 1.79 -8.68
N VAL A 139 6.25 2.60 -7.82
CA VAL A 139 5.69 3.84 -7.27
C VAL A 139 5.83 5.03 -8.21
N GLU A 140 6.52 4.88 -9.34
CA GLU A 140 6.65 5.95 -10.32
C GLU A 140 5.28 6.40 -10.84
N GLY A 141 4.99 7.71 -10.68
CA GLY A 141 3.69 8.30 -11.05
C GLY A 141 2.54 7.99 -10.08
N VAL A 142 2.83 7.43 -8.91
CA VAL A 142 1.83 7.17 -7.86
C VAL A 142 2.02 8.19 -6.73
N GLU A 143 0.96 8.96 -6.48
CA GLU A 143 0.96 9.88 -5.34
C GLU A 143 0.81 9.12 -4.01
N PRO A 144 1.50 9.55 -2.94
CA PRO A 144 1.28 8.99 -1.61
C PRO A 144 -0.19 9.12 -1.22
N LYS A 145 -0.76 8.09 -0.65
CA LYS A 145 -2.14 8.11 -0.18
C LYS A 145 -2.27 9.15 0.93
N ALA A 146 -3.07 10.17 0.65
CA ALA A 146 -3.33 11.27 1.60
C ALA A 146 -4.13 10.80 2.83
#